data_2b7adb046eb3bbced964b3b2b0bd9868
#
_entry.id   2b7adb046eb3bbced964b3b2b0bd9868
#
_cell.length_a   1.000
_cell.length_b   1.000
_cell.length_c   1.000
_cell.angle_alpha   90.00
_cell.angle_beta   90.00
_cell.angle_gamma   90.00
#
_symmetry.space_group_name_H-M   'P 1'
#
loop_
_entity.id
_entity.type
_entity.pdbx_description
1 polymer ?
#
loop_
_entity_poly.entity_id
_entity_poly.type
_entity_poly.pdbx_seq_one_letter_code
_entity_poly.pdbx_strand_id
1 'polypeptide(L)'
;MPHVIHRIAMRRERRFMLALAGALCALAFAAQPSHAGVLVASAPSCPTAATSHPFLPWLDIASYVPAPDGGFEAGAKGWDLDGATTVAGNETFKVGGSADDTALRVPAGGSATSPAFCVGLEHPTARLFAKRVGGSLLSTLRVDVQFEDALGKTHYLPIGLVALNGGSWQPSLPMLMVANLLPLLPGAHTPVALRFVPQGGGSWLVDDVYVDPFKRL
;
A
#
# COMPACT_ATOMS: atom_id res chain seq x y z
N MET A 1 -50.48 -12.48 -61.32
CA MET A 1 -49.56 -13.12 -60.33
C MET A 1 -48.22 -12.38 -60.06
N PRO A 2 -48.01 -11.08 -60.42
CA PRO A 2 -46.73 -10.42 -60.12
C PRO A 2 -46.61 -9.80 -58.71
N HIS A 3 -47.73 -9.57 -58.02
CA HIS A 3 -47.69 -8.85 -56.74
C HIS A 3 -47.22 -9.67 -55.51
N VAL A 4 -47.20 -11.00 -55.59
CA VAL A 4 -46.80 -11.89 -54.48
C VAL A 4 -45.26 -12.01 -54.38
N ILE A 5 -44.56 -12.01 -55.50
CA ILE A 5 -43.12 -12.16 -55.52
C ILE A 5 -42.40 -10.92 -54.94
N HIS A 6 -42.95 -9.73 -55.18
CA HIS A 6 -42.35 -8.47 -54.67
C HIS A 6 -42.42 -8.35 -53.14
N ARG A 7 -43.47 -8.89 -52.50
CA ARG A 7 -43.62 -8.90 -51.02
C ARG A 7 -42.68 -9.88 -50.30
N ILE A 8 -42.30 -10.96 -50.95
CA ILE A 8 -41.39 -11.96 -50.37
C ILE A 8 -39.98 -11.45 -50.39
N ALA A 9 -39.54 -10.77 -51.48
CA ALA A 9 -38.20 -10.18 -51.58
C ALA A 9 -37.97 -9.07 -50.50
N MET A 10 -38.91 -8.14 -50.32
CA MET A 10 -38.81 -7.09 -49.32
C MET A 10 -38.79 -7.60 -47.84
N ARG A 11 -39.47 -8.73 -47.57
CA ARG A 11 -39.43 -9.35 -46.24
C ARG A 11 -38.09 -10.02 -45.96
N ARG A 12 -37.42 -10.52 -46.98
CA ARG A 12 -36.09 -11.17 -46.86
C ARG A 12 -34.99 -10.16 -46.61
N GLU A 13 -34.99 -9.02 -47.27
CA GLU A 13 -34.04 -7.93 -47.06
C GLU A 13 -34.20 -7.27 -45.68
N ARG A 14 -35.43 -7.05 -45.21
CA ARG A 14 -35.67 -6.51 -43.82
C ARG A 14 -35.17 -7.45 -42.75
N ARG A 15 -35.27 -8.76 -42.94
CA ARG A 15 -34.77 -9.77 -41.99
C ARG A 15 -33.23 -9.81 -41.99
N PHE A 16 -32.58 -9.59 -43.16
CA PHE A 16 -31.13 -9.50 -43.25
C PHE A 16 -30.58 -8.21 -42.59
N MET A 17 -31.23 -7.06 -42.81
CA MET A 17 -30.82 -5.80 -42.17
C MET A 17 -31.03 -5.84 -40.65
N LEU A 18 -32.08 -6.45 -40.16
CA LEU A 18 -32.32 -6.61 -38.73
C LEU A 18 -31.32 -7.58 -38.08
N ALA A 19 -30.89 -8.62 -38.80
CA ALA A 19 -29.86 -9.54 -38.33
C ALA A 19 -28.47 -8.89 -38.29
N LEU A 20 -28.14 -8.04 -39.28
CA LEU A 20 -26.88 -7.30 -39.30
C LEU A 20 -26.81 -6.22 -38.22
N ALA A 21 -27.91 -5.50 -37.96
CA ALA A 21 -27.99 -4.51 -36.89
C ALA A 21 -27.88 -5.19 -35.51
N GLY A 22 -28.47 -6.35 -35.31
CA GLY A 22 -28.35 -7.14 -34.08
C GLY A 22 -26.94 -7.64 -33.82
N ALA A 23 -26.22 -8.06 -34.87
CA ALA A 23 -24.83 -8.52 -34.78
C ALA A 23 -23.86 -7.37 -34.44
N LEU A 24 -24.07 -6.17 -35.02
CA LEU A 24 -23.25 -5.00 -34.64
C LEU A 24 -23.49 -4.52 -33.19
N CYS A 25 -24.73 -4.56 -32.71
CA CYS A 25 -25.02 -4.25 -31.30
C CYS A 25 -24.41 -5.26 -30.32
N ALA A 26 -24.38 -6.56 -30.68
CA ALA A 26 -23.78 -7.59 -29.83
C ALA A 26 -22.26 -7.44 -29.71
N LEU A 27 -21.58 -6.96 -30.76
CA LEU A 27 -20.14 -6.68 -30.74
C LEU A 27 -19.77 -5.43 -29.89
N ALA A 28 -20.69 -4.46 -29.78
CA ALA A 28 -20.49 -3.29 -28.93
C ALA A 28 -20.57 -3.59 -27.42
N PHE A 29 -21.25 -4.65 -27.00
CA PHE A 29 -21.33 -5.07 -25.60
C PHE A 29 -20.18 -5.99 -25.16
N ALA A 30 -19.36 -6.49 -26.08
CA ALA A 30 -18.22 -7.35 -25.75
C ALA A 30 -16.92 -6.57 -25.47
N ALA A 31 -16.90 -5.25 -25.64
CA ALA A 31 -15.80 -4.41 -25.18
C ALA A 31 -15.95 -4.22 -23.66
N GLN A 32 -15.56 -5.24 -22.91
CA GLN A 32 -15.29 -5.06 -21.47
C GLN A 32 -14.20 -3.98 -21.37
N PRO A 33 -14.38 -2.94 -20.53
CA PRO A 33 -13.28 -2.06 -20.24
C PRO A 33 -12.18 -2.95 -19.68
N SER A 34 -11.12 -3.16 -20.45
CA SER A 34 -9.88 -3.68 -19.92
C SER A 34 -9.49 -2.66 -18.83
N HIS A 35 -9.58 -3.06 -17.57
CA HIS A 35 -8.94 -2.32 -16.50
C HIS A 35 -7.44 -2.37 -16.82
N ALA A 36 -6.97 -1.38 -17.57
CA ALA A 36 -5.56 -1.13 -17.68
C ALA A 36 -5.09 -0.91 -16.25
N GLY A 37 -4.30 -1.85 -15.73
CA GLY A 37 -3.72 -1.72 -14.41
C GLY A 37 -3.07 -0.34 -14.31
N VAL A 38 -3.18 0.30 -13.16
CA VAL A 38 -2.57 1.61 -12.93
C VAL A 38 -1.07 1.46 -13.17
N LEU A 39 -0.55 2.13 -14.21
CA LEU A 39 0.89 2.19 -14.43
C LEU A 39 1.49 3.01 -13.30
N VAL A 40 2.34 2.38 -12.49
CA VAL A 40 3.05 3.05 -11.39
C VAL A 40 4.30 3.75 -11.90
N ALA A 41 4.66 4.85 -11.25
CA ALA A 41 5.95 5.52 -11.50
C ALA A 41 7.10 4.56 -11.21
N SER A 42 8.14 4.60 -12.04
CA SER A 42 9.34 3.76 -11.86
C SER A 42 10.45 4.54 -11.17
N ALA A 43 11.17 3.88 -10.26
CA ALA A 43 12.39 4.41 -9.68
C ALA A 43 13.59 3.96 -10.53
N PRO A 44 14.46 4.88 -10.97
CA PRO A 44 15.59 4.54 -11.84
C PRO A 44 16.68 3.74 -11.12
N SER A 45 16.81 3.90 -9.82
CA SER A 45 17.74 3.15 -8.97
C SER A 45 17.24 3.13 -7.54
N CYS A 46 17.54 2.06 -6.82
CA CYS A 46 17.22 1.91 -5.41
C CYS A 46 18.50 1.66 -4.61
N PRO A 47 18.79 2.45 -3.58
CA PRO A 47 19.95 2.22 -2.73
C PRO A 47 19.80 0.90 -1.98
N THR A 48 20.89 0.15 -1.88
CA THR A 48 20.96 -1.04 -1.00
C THR A 48 21.24 -0.58 0.42
N ALA A 49 20.43 -1.01 1.37
CA ALA A 49 20.65 -0.79 2.80
C ALA A 49 21.13 -2.08 3.48
N ALA A 50 21.81 -1.92 4.61
CA ALA A 50 22.15 -3.05 5.46
C ALA A 50 20.88 -3.69 6.03
N THR A 51 20.85 -5.01 6.08
CA THR A 51 19.73 -5.77 6.63
C THR A 51 20.00 -6.22 8.05
N SER A 52 18.94 -6.36 8.85
CA SER A 52 18.94 -6.92 10.19
C SER A 52 17.75 -7.87 10.36
N HIS A 53 17.66 -8.55 11.52
CA HIS A 53 16.55 -9.44 11.88
C HIS A 53 15.82 -8.92 13.13
N PRO A 54 15.18 -7.72 13.08
CA PRO A 54 14.62 -7.09 14.26
C PRO A 54 13.45 -7.87 14.87
N PHE A 55 12.81 -8.74 14.09
CA PHE A 55 11.64 -9.52 14.52
C PHE A 55 11.98 -11.00 14.85
N LEU A 56 13.26 -11.37 14.91
CA LEU A 56 13.69 -12.71 15.26
C LEU A 56 13.15 -13.22 16.61
N PRO A 57 13.04 -12.39 17.68
CA PRO A 57 12.41 -12.81 18.93
C PRO A 57 10.95 -13.24 18.81
N TRP A 58 10.27 -12.86 17.73
CA TRP A 58 8.89 -13.25 17.40
C TRP A 58 8.83 -14.31 16.31
N LEU A 59 9.91 -15.10 16.13
CA LEU A 59 10.02 -16.19 15.16
C LEU A 59 9.93 -15.75 13.69
N ASP A 60 10.16 -14.49 13.42
CA ASP A 60 10.26 -13.96 12.06
C ASP A 60 11.75 -13.87 11.68
N ILE A 61 12.18 -14.81 10.84
CA ILE A 61 13.55 -14.94 10.38
C ILE A 61 13.87 -14.08 9.14
N ALA A 62 12.90 -13.34 8.64
CA ALA A 62 13.11 -12.49 7.47
C ALA A 62 14.12 -11.38 7.76
N SER A 63 14.82 -10.97 6.71
CA SER A 63 15.73 -9.82 6.77
C SER A 63 14.95 -8.54 6.51
N TYR A 64 15.26 -7.49 7.24
CA TYR A 64 14.58 -6.20 7.11
C TYR A 64 15.58 -5.07 6.93
N VAL A 65 15.16 -4.01 6.22
CA VAL A 65 15.82 -2.70 6.21
C VAL A 65 14.93 -1.68 6.93
N PRO A 66 15.52 -0.74 7.70
CA PRO A 66 14.75 0.34 8.30
C PRO A 66 14.18 1.25 7.19
N ALA A 67 12.95 1.72 7.35
CA ALA A 67 12.44 2.82 6.57
C ALA A 67 13.28 4.09 6.86
N PRO A 68 13.31 5.09 5.96
CA PRO A 68 14.06 6.32 6.21
C PRO A 68 13.61 6.97 7.52
N ASP A 69 14.54 7.13 8.45
CA ASP A 69 14.29 7.59 9.84
C ASP A 69 13.10 6.88 10.51
N GLY A 70 13.03 5.56 10.34
CA GLY A 70 11.93 4.73 10.86
C GLY A 70 11.96 4.49 12.36
N GLY A 71 13.08 4.72 13.03
CA GLY A 71 13.23 4.77 14.48
C GLY A 71 13.08 6.18 15.06
N PHE A 72 12.87 7.21 14.21
CA PHE A 72 12.58 8.60 14.59
C PHE A 72 13.67 9.32 15.37
N GLU A 73 14.86 8.78 15.49
CA GLU A 73 15.98 9.35 16.25
C GLU A 73 16.55 10.63 15.62
N ALA A 74 16.29 10.87 14.33
CA ALA A 74 16.61 12.13 13.66
C ALA A 74 15.44 13.14 13.65
N GLY A 75 14.43 12.93 14.49
CA GLY A 75 13.28 13.82 14.65
C GLY A 75 12.24 13.71 13.54
N ALA A 76 12.02 12.52 13.00
CA ALA A 76 11.16 12.23 11.85
C ALA A 76 11.62 12.98 10.59
N LYS A 77 12.91 12.98 10.34
CA LYS A 77 13.51 13.72 9.22
C LYS A 77 12.94 13.29 7.88
N GLY A 78 12.34 14.25 7.18
CA GLY A 78 11.73 14.05 5.87
C GLY A 78 10.34 13.44 5.89
N TRP A 79 9.80 13.11 7.05
CA TRP A 79 8.41 12.70 7.21
C TRP A 79 7.45 13.89 7.06
N ASP A 80 6.31 13.66 6.45
CA ASP A 80 5.19 14.61 6.43
C ASP A 80 4.26 14.31 7.60
N LEU A 81 4.15 15.28 8.53
CA LEU A 81 3.47 15.13 9.81
C LEU A 81 2.23 16.02 9.86
N ASP A 82 1.05 15.43 9.68
CA ASP A 82 -0.23 16.10 9.87
C ASP A 82 -0.70 15.87 11.32
N GLY A 83 -0.39 16.83 12.18
CA GLY A 83 -0.67 16.75 13.62
C GLY A 83 0.16 15.71 14.39
N ALA A 84 0.97 14.91 13.72
CA ALA A 84 1.89 13.97 14.34
C ALA A 84 3.16 14.69 14.85
N THR A 85 3.82 14.13 15.87
CA THR A 85 5.04 14.68 16.47
C THR A 85 5.93 13.56 17.00
N THR A 86 7.23 13.79 17.03
CA THR A 86 8.14 12.93 17.79
C THR A 86 7.98 13.20 19.28
N VAL A 87 8.14 12.16 20.08
CA VAL A 87 8.05 12.20 21.55
C VAL A 87 9.16 11.36 22.16
N ALA A 88 9.59 11.74 23.37
CA ALA A 88 10.52 10.92 24.12
C ALA A 88 9.88 9.57 24.51
N GLY A 89 10.65 8.50 24.41
CA GLY A 89 10.24 7.12 24.64
C GLY A 89 10.53 6.27 23.42
N ASN A 90 10.72 4.98 23.63
CA ASN A 90 11.04 4.02 22.59
C ASN A 90 10.22 2.74 22.80
N GLU A 91 10.17 1.88 21.79
CA GLU A 91 9.69 0.53 21.96
C GLU A 91 10.58 -0.19 23.01
N THR A 92 9.98 -1.09 23.79
CA THR A 92 10.64 -1.66 24.97
C THR A 92 11.70 -2.71 24.66
N PHE A 93 11.77 -3.17 23.44
CA PHE A 93 12.67 -4.24 22.97
C PHE A 93 13.99 -3.71 22.45
N LYS A 94 14.04 -2.42 22.10
CA LYS A 94 15.22 -1.68 21.59
C LYS A 94 15.88 -2.35 20.39
N VAL A 95 15.04 -2.75 19.42
CA VAL A 95 15.52 -3.49 18.23
C VAL A 95 16.36 -2.62 17.29
N GLY A 96 16.12 -1.31 17.24
CA GLY A 96 16.93 -0.35 16.48
C GLY A 96 18.26 -0.05 17.15
N GLY A 97 18.32 -0.04 18.48
CA GLY A 97 19.54 0.20 19.25
C GLY A 97 19.30 0.53 20.71
N SER A 98 20.31 0.30 21.55
CA SER A 98 20.20 0.58 22.98
C SER A 98 20.10 2.08 23.32
N ALA A 99 20.50 2.94 22.40
CA ALA A 99 20.50 4.41 22.54
C ALA A 99 19.19 5.04 22.04
N ASP A 100 18.31 4.27 21.39
CA ASP A 100 17.06 4.79 20.85
C ASP A 100 16.14 5.24 21.99
N ASP A 101 15.62 6.46 21.88
CA ASP A 101 14.80 7.07 22.92
C ASP A 101 13.63 7.91 22.37
N THR A 102 13.35 7.81 21.09
CA THR A 102 12.34 8.62 20.41
C THR A 102 11.33 7.73 19.67
N ALA A 103 10.06 8.12 19.71
CA ALA A 103 8.98 7.49 18.95
C ALA A 103 8.11 8.53 18.26
N LEU A 104 7.35 8.13 17.26
CA LEU A 104 6.39 8.97 16.57
C LEU A 104 5.01 8.84 17.21
N ARG A 105 4.45 9.97 17.67
CA ARG A 105 3.06 10.04 18.12
C ARG A 105 2.17 10.53 16.99
N VAL A 106 1.18 9.70 16.62
CA VAL A 106 0.12 10.05 15.65
C VAL A 106 -1.19 10.20 16.42
N PRO A 107 -1.74 11.42 16.55
CA PRO A 107 -2.98 11.64 17.28
C PRO A 107 -4.20 11.21 16.50
N ALA A 108 -5.34 11.09 17.18
CA ALA A 108 -6.63 10.92 16.52
C ALA A 108 -6.89 12.06 15.52
N GLY A 109 -7.25 11.71 14.30
CA GLY A 109 -7.50 12.67 13.22
C GLY A 109 -6.25 13.18 12.50
N GLY A 110 -5.04 12.85 13.02
CA GLY A 110 -3.78 13.15 12.35
C GLY A 110 -3.31 12.03 11.43
N SER A 111 -2.17 12.27 10.79
CA SER A 111 -1.46 11.25 10.02
C SER A 111 0.05 11.54 9.96
N ALA A 112 0.83 10.52 9.57
CA ALA A 112 2.24 10.67 9.29
C ALA A 112 2.59 9.86 8.04
N THR A 113 3.37 10.45 7.14
CA THR A 113 3.80 9.81 5.89
C THR A 113 5.32 9.82 5.81
N SER A 114 5.92 8.66 5.56
CA SER A 114 7.38 8.53 5.46
C SER A 114 7.93 9.24 4.22
N PRO A 115 9.22 9.55 4.19
CA PRO A 115 9.90 9.78 2.92
C PRO A 115 9.71 8.61 1.98
N ALA A 116 9.75 8.88 0.67
CA ALA A 116 9.66 7.82 -0.32
C ALA A 116 10.89 6.92 -0.28
N PHE A 117 10.68 5.62 -0.41
CA PHE A 117 11.71 4.61 -0.59
C PHE A 117 11.32 3.64 -1.71
N CYS A 118 12.28 2.89 -2.21
CA CYS A 118 12.04 1.99 -3.31
C CYS A 118 11.46 0.65 -2.85
N VAL A 119 10.46 0.17 -3.55
CA VAL A 119 9.97 -1.20 -3.41
C VAL A 119 9.81 -1.88 -4.77
N GLY A 120 9.99 -3.19 -4.79
CA GLY A 120 9.75 -4.07 -5.92
C GLY A 120 9.18 -5.39 -5.43
N LEU A 121 9.18 -6.41 -6.27
CA LEU A 121 8.72 -7.75 -5.89
C LEU A 121 9.50 -8.36 -4.72
N GLU A 122 10.72 -7.90 -4.50
CA GLU A 122 11.60 -8.30 -3.40
C GLU A 122 11.28 -7.60 -2.06
N HIS A 123 10.28 -6.74 -1.99
CA HIS A 123 9.86 -6.06 -0.77
C HIS A 123 8.45 -6.50 -0.36
N PRO A 124 8.27 -7.77 0.03
CA PRO A 124 6.94 -8.34 0.20
C PRO A 124 6.18 -7.79 1.41
N THR A 125 6.87 -7.35 2.47
CA THR A 125 6.20 -6.95 3.71
C THR A 125 6.80 -5.71 4.35
N ALA A 126 5.96 -5.00 5.12
CA ALA A 126 6.38 -4.00 6.10
C ALA A 126 5.95 -4.43 7.50
N ARG A 127 6.74 -4.05 8.50
CA ARG A 127 6.44 -4.22 9.93
C ARG A 127 6.87 -3.00 10.72
N LEU A 128 6.29 -2.83 11.90
CA LEU A 128 6.61 -1.74 12.81
C LEU A 128 6.29 -2.16 14.24
N PHE A 129 6.78 -1.39 15.20
CA PHE A 129 6.30 -1.45 16.58
C PHE A 129 5.24 -0.37 16.78
N ALA A 130 4.19 -0.71 17.52
CA ALA A 130 3.13 0.23 17.82
C ALA A 130 2.58 0.05 19.23
N LYS A 131 2.08 1.16 19.75
CA LYS A 131 1.43 1.23 21.07
C LYS A 131 0.26 2.19 21.00
N ARG A 132 -0.93 1.75 21.40
CA ARG A 132 -2.06 2.66 21.56
C ARG A 132 -1.93 3.44 22.87
N VAL A 133 -2.05 4.76 22.78
CA VAL A 133 -1.93 5.67 23.95
C VAL A 133 -3.20 6.45 24.24
N GLY A 134 -4.27 6.22 23.47
CA GLY A 134 -5.57 6.86 23.68
C GLY A 134 -6.66 6.22 22.85
N GLY A 135 -7.91 6.58 23.11
CA GLY A 135 -9.09 6.07 22.42
C GLY A 135 -9.61 4.74 22.97
N SER A 136 -10.63 4.20 22.30
CA SER A 136 -11.27 2.95 22.68
C SER A 136 -10.44 1.72 22.32
N LEU A 137 -10.81 0.55 22.84
CA LEU A 137 -10.22 -0.73 22.47
C LEU A 137 -10.43 -1.08 20.98
N LEU A 138 -11.41 -0.47 20.33
CA LEU A 138 -11.72 -0.66 18.92
C LEU A 138 -10.90 0.27 18.00
N SER A 139 -10.10 1.17 18.57
CA SER A 139 -9.22 2.04 17.78
C SER A 139 -8.12 1.22 17.12
N THR A 140 -7.87 1.49 15.85
CA THR A 140 -6.82 0.85 15.07
C THR A 140 -5.87 1.89 14.47
N LEU A 141 -4.67 1.47 14.12
CA LEU A 141 -3.77 2.23 13.27
C LEU A 141 -3.80 1.60 11.88
N ARG A 142 -4.34 2.32 10.89
CA ARG A 142 -4.29 1.90 9.50
C ARG A 142 -2.93 2.27 8.92
N VAL A 143 -2.35 1.35 8.19
CA VAL A 143 -1.12 1.54 7.43
C VAL A 143 -1.46 1.48 5.95
N ASP A 144 -1.16 2.55 5.23
CA ASP A 144 -1.34 2.65 3.78
C ASP A 144 0.03 2.69 3.10
N VAL A 145 0.12 2.14 1.90
CA VAL A 145 1.18 2.45 0.93
C VAL A 145 0.68 3.61 0.08
N GLN A 146 1.45 4.69 0.05
CA GLN A 146 1.26 5.82 -0.85
C GLN A 146 2.21 5.65 -2.04
N PHE A 147 1.71 5.83 -3.24
CA PHE A 147 2.51 5.80 -4.48
C PHE A 147 1.91 6.73 -5.54
N GLU A 148 2.69 7.04 -6.55
CA GLU A 148 2.23 7.80 -7.71
C GLU A 148 2.05 6.90 -8.92
N ASP A 149 1.03 7.18 -9.73
CA ASP A 149 0.90 6.58 -11.05
C ASP A 149 1.80 7.29 -12.08
N ALA A 150 1.84 6.75 -13.29
CA ALA A 150 2.65 7.31 -14.38
C ALA A 150 2.21 8.73 -14.81
N LEU A 151 1.06 9.21 -14.35
CA LEU A 151 0.55 10.56 -14.60
C LEU A 151 0.82 11.51 -13.42
N GLY A 152 1.53 11.05 -12.38
CA GLY A 152 1.84 11.82 -11.18
C GLY A 152 0.67 11.95 -10.19
N LYS A 153 -0.38 11.14 -10.34
CA LYS A 153 -1.48 11.13 -9.38
C LYS A 153 -1.15 10.23 -8.20
N THR A 154 -1.30 10.77 -6.99
CA THR A 154 -1.10 10.04 -5.74
C THR A 154 -2.26 9.08 -5.45
N HIS A 155 -1.90 7.88 -5.07
CA HIS A 155 -2.80 6.80 -4.66
C HIS A 155 -2.44 6.30 -3.26
N TYR A 156 -3.45 5.81 -2.53
CA TYR A 156 -3.30 5.21 -1.20
C TYR A 156 -3.91 3.81 -1.21
N LEU A 157 -3.14 2.83 -0.76
CA LEU A 157 -3.57 1.45 -0.66
C LEU A 157 -3.42 0.99 0.78
N PRO A 158 -4.51 0.69 1.50
CA PRO A 158 -4.42 0.08 2.82
C PRO A 158 -3.76 -1.30 2.74
N ILE A 159 -2.67 -1.49 3.47
CA ILE A 159 -1.93 -2.75 3.53
C ILE A 159 -2.08 -3.47 4.86
N GLY A 160 -2.51 -2.77 5.91
CA GLY A 160 -2.69 -3.38 7.21
C GLY A 160 -3.42 -2.50 8.22
N LEU A 161 -3.86 -3.18 9.27
CA LEU A 161 -4.44 -2.57 10.46
C LEU A 161 -3.72 -3.12 11.69
N VAL A 162 -3.13 -2.23 12.49
CA VAL A 162 -2.63 -2.59 13.82
C VAL A 162 -3.78 -2.39 14.80
N ALA A 163 -4.15 -3.46 15.50
CA ALA A 163 -5.27 -3.50 16.43
C ALA A 163 -4.87 -4.20 17.74
N LEU A 164 -5.70 -4.07 18.77
CA LEU A 164 -5.60 -4.82 20.03
C LEU A 164 -4.32 -4.62 20.84
N ASN A 165 -3.51 -3.63 20.51
CA ASN A 165 -2.35 -3.29 21.32
C ASN A 165 -2.79 -2.59 22.59
N GLY A 166 -3.01 -3.34 23.65
CA GLY A 166 -3.60 -2.93 24.93
C GLY A 166 -2.81 -1.92 25.76
N GLY A 167 -2.16 -0.93 25.11
CA GLY A 167 -1.36 0.10 25.80
C GLY A 167 0.09 -0.32 26.07
N SER A 168 0.55 -1.46 25.58
CA SER A 168 1.95 -1.90 25.56
C SER A 168 2.51 -1.91 24.16
N TRP A 169 3.81 -1.75 24.02
CA TRP A 169 4.51 -1.89 22.76
C TRP A 169 4.44 -3.33 22.24
N GLN A 170 4.15 -3.49 20.98
CA GLN A 170 4.12 -4.79 20.30
C GLN A 170 4.51 -4.62 18.83
N PRO A 171 5.16 -5.62 18.25
CA PRO A 171 5.37 -5.64 16.81
C PRO A 171 4.06 -5.87 16.08
N SER A 172 3.90 -5.25 14.94
CA SER A 172 2.80 -5.54 14.02
C SER A 172 2.93 -6.96 13.43
N LEU A 173 1.84 -7.49 12.90
CA LEU A 173 1.94 -8.59 11.94
C LEU A 173 2.60 -8.10 10.65
N PRO A 174 3.22 -9.00 9.84
CA PRO A 174 3.68 -8.64 8.51
C PRO A 174 2.53 -8.10 7.66
N MET A 175 2.71 -6.92 7.09
CA MET A 175 1.74 -6.26 6.20
C MET A 175 2.24 -6.39 4.77
N LEU A 176 1.45 -7.03 3.91
CA LEU A 176 1.84 -7.26 2.52
C LEU A 176 1.89 -5.96 1.74
N MET A 177 3.08 -5.59 1.26
CA MET A 177 3.29 -4.43 0.39
C MET A 177 3.03 -4.75 -1.08
N VAL A 178 2.99 -6.02 -1.43
CA VAL A 178 2.68 -6.50 -2.78
C VAL A 178 1.16 -6.43 -2.97
N ALA A 179 0.66 -5.27 -3.25
CA ALA A 179 -0.63 -5.18 -3.88
C ALA A 179 -0.44 -5.23 -5.40
N ASN A 180 -1.48 -5.66 -6.12
CA ASN A 180 -1.55 -5.79 -7.57
C ASN A 180 -1.22 -4.52 -8.38
N LEU A 181 -0.69 -3.50 -7.75
CA LEU A 181 -0.41 -2.17 -8.28
C LEU A 181 1.09 -1.86 -8.39
N LEU A 182 1.96 -2.67 -7.76
CA LEU A 182 3.40 -2.51 -7.91
C LEU A 182 3.86 -3.17 -9.23
N PRO A 183 4.93 -2.68 -9.86
CA PRO A 183 5.43 -3.28 -11.09
C PRO A 183 5.77 -4.75 -10.84
N LEU A 184 5.11 -5.64 -11.56
CA LEU A 184 5.29 -7.09 -11.44
C LEU A 184 6.51 -7.61 -12.22
N LEU A 185 7.30 -6.72 -12.80
CA LEU A 185 8.49 -7.10 -13.56
C LEU A 185 9.68 -7.28 -12.60
N PRO A 186 10.40 -8.40 -12.68
CA PRO A 186 11.64 -8.59 -11.91
C PRO A 186 12.62 -7.44 -12.14
N GLY A 187 13.14 -6.87 -11.05
CA GLY A 187 14.06 -5.73 -11.09
C GLY A 187 13.43 -4.36 -11.36
N ALA A 188 12.11 -4.29 -11.53
CA ALA A 188 11.40 -3.01 -11.57
C ALA A 188 11.06 -2.55 -10.15
N HIS A 189 11.30 -1.27 -9.86
CA HIS A 189 11.04 -0.65 -8.58
C HIS A 189 10.12 0.55 -8.73
N THR A 190 9.33 0.82 -7.72
CA THR A 190 8.51 2.02 -7.61
C THR A 190 8.79 2.76 -6.30
N PRO A 191 8.83 4.10 -6.29
CA PRO A 191 8.90 4.85 -5.07
C PRO A 191 7.55 4.75 -4.34
N VAL A 192 7.59 4.40 -3.06
CA VAL A 192 6.43 4.36 -2.18
C VAL A 192 6.74 5.04 -0.86
N ALA A 193 5.71 5.50 -0.15
CA ALA A 193 5.77 5.93 1.23
C ALA A 193 4.79 5.13 2.08
N LEU A 194 5.10 4.93 3.35
CA LEU A 194 4.16 4.38 4.32
C LEU A 194 3.42 5.53 5.00
N ARG A 195 2.10 5.42 5.06
CA ARG A 195 1.26 6.40 5.73
C ARG A 195 0.52 5.76 6.89
N PHE A 196 0.60 6.38 8.06
CA PHE A 196 -0.04 5.96 9.30
C PHE A 196 -1.25 6.82 9.60
N VAL A 197 -2.41 6.20 9.76
CA VAL A 197 -3.69 6.90 9.95
C VAL A 197 -4.48 6.24 11.09
N PRO A 198 -4.51 6.84 12.28
CA PRO A 198 -5.35 6.37 13.36
C PRO A 198 -6.83 6.34 12.98
N GLN A 199 -7.52 5.29 13.37
CA GLN A 199 -8.94 5.08 13.13
C GLN A 199 -9.69 4.91 14.47
N GLY A 200 -10.98 5.22 14.51
CA GLY A 200 -11.81 5.01 15.70
C GLY A 200 -11.46 5.92 16.88
N GLY A 201 -10.90 7.11 16.63
CA GLY A 201 -10.62 8.12 17.65
C GLY A 201 -9.45 7.81 18.58
N GLY A 202 -8.58 6.86 18.22
CA GLY A 202 -7.38 6.51 19.00
C GLY A 202 -6.16 7.33 18.64
N SER A 203 -5.24 7.46 19.59
CA SER A 203 -3.88 7.97 19.36
C SER A 203 -2.87 6.85 19.51
N TRP A 204 -1.82 6.87 18.69
CA TRP A 204 -0.84 5.80 18.61
C TRP A 204 0.57 6.33 18.73
N LEU A 205 1.45 5.52 19.31
CA LEU A 205 2.90 5.64 19.13
C LEU A 205 3.32 4.59 18.10
N VAL A 206 4.23 5.00 17.24
CA VAL A 206 4.85 4.16 16.22
C VAL A 206 6.35 4.27 16.38
N ASP A 207 7.04 3.16 16.19
CA ASP A 207 8.49 3.10 16.27
C ASP A 207 9.03 1.97 15.39
N ASP A 208 10.31 2.07 15.06
CA ASP A 208 11.06 1.02 14.39
C ASP A 208 10.34 0.43 13.16
N VAL A 209 10.11 1.29 12.17
CA VAL A 209 9.46 0.95 10.91
C VAL A 209 10.44 0.27 9.98
N TYR A 210 10.11 -0.95 9.56
CA TYR A 210 10.95 -1.79 8.72
C TYR A 210 10.22 -2.30 7.48
N VAL A 211 11.00 -2.53 6.42
CA VAL A 211 10.55 -3.15 5.18
C VAL A 211 11.41 -4.39 4.90
N ASP A 212 10.78 -5.48 4.50
CA ASP A 212 11.47 -6.71 4.14
C ASP A 212 12.03 -6.59 2.71
N PRO A 213 13.36 -6.50 2.53
CA PRO A 213 13.97 -6.62 1.22
C PRO A 213 14.22 -8.11 0.96
N PHE A 214 13.30 -8.81 0.37
CA PHE A 214 13.49 -10.21 0.02
C PHE A 214 14.74 -10.36 -0.87
N LYS A 215 15.89 -10.61 -0.26
CA LYS A 215 17.11 -10.98 -0.97
C LYS A 215 16.98 -12.44 -1.35
N ARG A 216 16.90 -12.75 -2.62
CA ARG A 216 17.19 -14.09 -3.09
C ARG A 216 18.65 -14.41 -2.69
N LEU A 217 18.81 -15.42 -1.84
CA LEU A 217 20.07 -16.08 -1.59
C LEU A 217 20.58 -16.73 -2.90
#